data_e56b145266bc852ac12aafda54ad5fb2
#
_entry.id   e56b145266bc852ac12aafda54ad5fb2
#
_cell.length_a   1.000
_cell.length_b   1.000
_cell.length_c   1.000
_cell.angle_alpha   90.00
_cell.angle_beta   90.00
_cell.angle_gamma   90.00
#
_symmetry.space_group_name_H-M   'P 1'
#
loop_
_entity.id
_entity.type
_entity.pdbx_description
1 polymer ?
#
loop_
_entity_poly.entity_id
_entity_poly.type
_entity_poly.pdbx_seq_one_letter_code
_entity_poly.pdbx_strand_id
1 'polypeptide(L)'
;MKRLDDIISNLKKLQDEVVRVIADVVREYDYIVIDMNATDQLRDKGINREGVAISDFAPYAPLTIMIKKKKGQPTTRVTLKDEGDFHASFYIEYLSDGFQIKARDWKTESLIKKYGHGILGLTDENAREFAEDYIKPAVAELLTKIIKA
;
A
#
# COMPACT_ATOMS: atom_id res chain seq x y z
N MET A 1 40.48 15.68 6.58
CA MET A 1 40.06 14.43 5.92
C MET A 1 39.36 13.48 6.87
N LYS A 2 39.98 13.14 7.99
CA LYS A 2 39.34 12.26 8.99
C LYS A 2 37.99 12.77 9.46
N ARG A 3 37.85 14.06 9.68
CA ARG A 3 36.57 14.66 10.09
C ARG A 3 35.47 14.54 9.04
N LEU A 4 35.83 14.66 7.75
CA LEU A 4 34.87 14.48 6.65
C LEU A 4 34.42 13.02 6.53
N ASP A 5 35.35 12.08 6.67
CA ASP A 5 35.03 10.64 6.65
C ASP A 5 34.13 10.26 7.81
N ASP A 6 34.35 10.84 8.99
CA ASP A 6 33.50 10.64 10.17
C ASP A 6 32.08 11.18 9.93
N ILE A 7 31.94 12.35 9.30
CA ILE A 7 30.64 12.93 8.95
C ILE A 7 29.89 12.03 7.95
N ILE A 8 30.58 11.58 6.91
CA ILE A 8 30.00 10.68 5.90
C ILE A 8 29.53 9.37 6.55
N SER A 9 30.36 8.79 7.41
CA SER A 9 30.01 7.56 8.14
C SER A 9 28.80 7.75 9.03
N ASN A 10 28.72 8.86 9.75
CA ASN A 10 27.58 9.17 10.62
C ASN A 10 26.30 9.40 9.84
N LEU A 11 26.36 10.05 8.67
CA LEU A 11 25.20 10.23 7.80
C LEU A 11 24.68 8.91 7.26
N LYS A 12 25.56 7.99 6.89
CA LYS A 12 25.17 6.63 6.47
C LYS A 12 24.46 5.86 7.58
N LYS A 13 24.99 5.93 8.80
CA LYS A 13 24.36 5.30 9.97
C LYS A 13 22.98 5.87 10.23
N LEU A 14 22.82 7.19 10.15
CA LEU A 14 21.53 7.85 10.31
C LEU A 14 20.53 7.41 9.25
N GLN A 15 20.96 7.33 8.00
CA GLN A 15 20.13 6.86 6.90
C GLN A 15 19.63 5.42 7.15
N ASP A 16 20.51 4.53 7.59
CA ASP A 16 20.17 3.15 7.90
C ASP A 16 19.18 3.06 9.08
N GLU A 17 19.34 3.91 10.10
CA GLU A 17 18.40 3.97 11.22
C GLU A 17 17.03 4.48 10.80
N VAL A 18 16.97 5.49 9.93
CA VAL A 18 15.69 6.01 9.37
C VAL A 18 14.97 4.92 8.57
N VAL A 19 15.69 4.21 7.72
CA VAL A 19 15.10 3.10 6.93
C VAL A 19 14.54 2.02 7.86
N ARG A 20 15.26 1.70 8.93
CA ARG A 20 14.83 0.72 9.92
C ARG A 20 13.57 1.16 10.65
N VAL A 21 13.51 2.42 11.08
CA VAL A 21 12.32 3.00 11.73
C VAL A 21 11.12 2.96 10.79
N ILE A 22 11.29 3.32 9.53
CA ILE A 22 10.21 3.27 8.52
C ILE A 22 9.70 1.83 8.37
N ALA A 23 10.59 0.85 8.25
CA ALA A 23 10.20 -0.55 8.14
C ALA A 23 9.42 -1.03 9.38
N ASP A 24 9.85 -0.63 10.57
CA ASP A 24 9.18 -0.98 11.83
C ASP A 24 7.78 -0.35 11.91
N VAL A 25 7.63 0.90 11.48
CA VAL A 25 6.32 1.57 11.42
C VAL A 25 5.38 0.85 10.44
N VAL A 26 5.87 0.48 9.27
CA VAL A 26 5.05 -0.24 8.29
C VAL A 26 4.63 -1.60 8.84
N ARG A 27 5.51 -2.32 9.56
CA ARG A 27 5.16 -3.60 10.19
C ARG A 27 4.12 -3.43 11.29
N GLU A 28 4.23 -2.40 12.09
CA GLU A 28 3.28 -2.13 13.19
C GLU A 28 1.89 -1.77 12.66
N TYR A 29 1.83 -1.03 11.55
CA TYR A 29 0.59 -0.52 10.96
C TYR A 29 0.29 -1.10 9.58
N ASP A 30 0.77 -2.31 9.29
CA ASP A 30 0.56 -2.98 8.00
C ASP A 30 -0.94 -3.13 7.65
N TYR A 31 -1.77 -3.36 8.66
CA TYR A 31 -3.22 -3.46 8.47
C TYR A 31 -3.84 -2.16 7.94
N ILE A 32 -3.28 -1.00 8.30
CA ILE A 32 -3.74 0.31 7.78
C ILE A 32 -3.35 0.45 6.30
N VAL A 33 -2.11 0.10 5.96
CA VAL A 33 -1.63 0.14 4.57
C VAL A 33 -2.47 -0.78 3.69
N ILE A 34 -2.72 -1.99 4.15
CA ILE A 34 -3.55 -2.97 3.44
C ILE A 34 -4.98 -2.46 3.29
N ASP A 35 -5.57 -1.89 4.34
CA ASP A 35 -6.93 -1.36 4.31
C ASP A 35 -7.07 -0.18 3.35
N MET A 36 -6.08 0.69 3.27
CA MET A 36 -6.04 1.77 2.27
C MET A 36 -6.14 1.23 0.85
N ASN A 37 -5.44 0.15 0.54
CA ASN A 37 -5.50 -0.47 -0.78
C ASN A 37 -6.79 -1.25 -0.99
N ALA A 38 -7.10 -2.19 -0.11
CA ALA A 38 -8.23 -3.11 -0.30
C ALA A 38 -9.58 -2.42 -0.10
N THR A 39 -9.72 -1.60 0.91
CA THR A 39 -10.99 -1.00 1.29
C THR A 39 -11.20 0.37 0.67
N ASP A 40 -10.32 1.33 0.92
CA ASP A 40 -10.49 2.70 0.44
C ASP A 40 -10.40 2.76 -1.10
N GLN A 41 -9.34 2.22 -1.67
CA GLN A 41 -9.11 2.31 -3.11
C GLN A 41 -9.97 1.33 -3.92
N LEU A 42 -9.88 0.04 -3.63
CA LEU A 42 -10.56 -0.97 -4.44
C LEU A 42 -12.05 -1.05 -4.14
N ARG A 43 -12.42 -1.28 -2.89
CA ARG A 43 -13.83 -1.48 -2.56
C ARG A 43 -14.66 -0.20 -2.65
N ASP A 44 -14.21 0.87 -2.02
CA ASP A 44 -15.01 2.09 -1.89
C ASP A 44 -14.95 2.95 -3.13
N LYS A 45 -13.78 3.15 -3.72
CA LYS A 45 -13.58 4.03 -4.88
C LYS A 45 -13.48 3.29 -6.22
N GLY A 46 -13.11 2.02 -6.23
CA GLY A 46 -12.89 1.26 -7.47
C GLY A 46 -11.75 1.81 -8.30
N ILE A 47 -10.68 2.27 -7.66
CA ILE A 47 -9.51 2.85 -8.32
C ILE A 47 -8.24 2.05 -8.01
N ASN A 48 -7.27 2.13 -8.93
CA ASN A 48 -5.95 1.56 -8.75
C ASN A 48 -4.99 2.55 -8.05
N ARG A 49 -3.73 2.17 -7.90
CA ARG A 49 -2.70 3.01 -7.24
C ARG A 49 -2.38 4.30 -8.00
N GLU A 50 -2.67 4.36 -9.29
CA GLU A 50 -2.54 5.58 -10.09
C GLU A 50 -3.78 6.48 -10.01
N GLY A 51 -4.81 6.07 -9.25
CA GLY A 51 -6.07 6.79 -9.15
C GLY A 51 -6.99 6.61 -10.34
N VAL A 52 -6.71 5.64 -11.20
CA VAL A 52 -7.51 5.35 -12.39
C VAL A 52 -8.61 4.35 -12.04
N ALA A 53 -9.82 4.58 -12.54
CA ALA A 53 -10.94 3.66 -12.36
C ALA A 53 -10.61 2.28 -12.94
N ILE A 54 -10.77 1.24 -12.13
CA ILE A 54 -10.48 -0.14 -12.57
C ILE A 54 -11.40 -0.55 -13.70
N SER A 55 -12.63 -0.04 -13.72
CA SER A 55 -13.59 -0.26 -14.81
C SER A 55 -13.09 0.24 -16.17
N ASP A 56 -12.12 1.15 -16.21
CA ASP A 56 -11.52 1.61 -17.47
C ASP A 56 -10.70 0.51 -18.15
N PHE A 57 -10.16 -0.45 -17.39
CA PHE A 57 -9.44 -1.61 -17.94
C PHE A 57 -10.40 -2.69 -18.42
N ALA A 58 -11.41 -3.00 -17.61
CA ALA A 58 -12.44 -3.98 -17.94
C ALA A 58 -13.69 -3.73 -17.10
N PRO A 59 -14.77 -3.17 -17.66
CA PRO A 59 -16.02 -3.00 -16.94
C PRO A 59 -16.68 -4.36 -16.66
N TYR A 60 -17.60 -4.40 -15.71
CA TYR A 60 -18.37 -5.61 -15.43
C TYR A 60 -19.23 -6.02 -16.63
N ALA A 61 -19.20 -7.31 -16.96
CA ALA A 61 -20.13 -7.88 -17.92
C ALA A 61 -21.57 -7.80 -17.39
N PRO A 62 -22.59 -7.73 -18.28
CA PRO A 62 -24.00 -7.67 -17.86
C PRO A 62 -24.41 -8.78 -16.88
N LEU A 63 -23.94 -10.01 -17.10
CA LEU A 63 -24.21 -11.13 -16.18
C LEU A 63 -23.61 -10.89 -14.79
N THR A 64 -22.40 -10.36 -14.72
CA THR A 64 -21.76 -10.01 -13.46
C THR A 64 -22.56 -8.95 -12.71
N ILE A 65 -23.06 -7.95 -13.40
CA ILE A 65 -23.94 -6.92 -12.83
C ILE A 65 -25.18 -7.53 -12.21
N MET A 66 -25.82 -8.45 -12.91
CA MET A 66 -27.01 -9.14 -12.39
C MET A 66 -26.72 -9.93 -11.11
N ILE A 67 -25.61 -10.68 -11.11
CA ILE A 67 -25.19 -11.47 -9.95
C ILE A 67 -24.88 -10.57 -8.76
N LYS A 68 -24.15 -9.48 -8.97
CA LYS A 68 -23.81 -8.52 -7.92
C LYS A 68 -25.05 -7.82 -7.35
N LYS A 69 -26.01 -7.47 -8.17
CA LYS A 69 -27.28 -6.90 -7.70
C LYS A 69 -28.03 -7.86 -6.78
N LYS A 70 -28.07 -9.14 -7.12
CA LYS A 70 -28.69 -10.17 -6.27
C LYS A 70 -27.99 -10.30 -4.93
N LYS A 71 -26.65 -10.15 -4.88
CA LYS A 71 -25.85 -10.20 -3.66
C LYS A 71 -25.84 -8.90 -2.87
N GLY A 72 -26.46 -7.83 -3.37
CA GLY A 72 -26.42 -6.50 -2.75
C GLY A 72 -25.05 -5.82 -2.84
N GLN A 73 -24.24 -6.21 -3.83
CA GLN A 73 -22.89 -5.66 -4.04
C GLN A 73 -22.91 -4.48 -5.01
N PRO A 74 -21.95 -3.54 -4.91
CA PRO A 74 -21.86 -2.41 -5.82
C PRO A 74 -21.70 -2.82 -7.28
N THR A 75 -22.38 -2.12 -8.19
CA THR A 75 -22.30 -2.32 -9.65
C THR A 75 -21.81 -1.08 -10.38
N THR A 76 -21.68 0.06 -9.68
CA THR A 76 -21.26 1.35 -10.25
C THR A 76 -19.76 1.46 -10.42
N ARG A 77 -19.01 0.55 -9.84
CA ARG A 77 -17.53 0.51 -9.89
C ARG A 77 -17.07 -0.94 -9.80
N VAL A 78 -15.87 -1.20 -10.31
CA VAL A 78 -15.20 -2.52 -10.16
C VAL A 78 -14.44 -2.52 -8.85
N THR A 79 -14.81 -3.40 -7.92
CA THR A 79 -14.26 -3.46 -6.55
C THR A 79 -13.25 -4.58 -6.37
N LEU A 80 -13.20 -5.55 -7.27
CA LEU A 80 -12.44 -6.80 -7.16
C LEU A 80 -12.82 -7.60 -5.90
N LYS A 81 -14.02 -7.37 -5.40
CA LYS A 81 -14.53 -8.04 -4.22
C LYS A 81 -15.79 -8.81 -4.55
N ASP A 82 -15.72 -10.14 -4.49
CA ASP A 82 -16.89 -11.02 -4.55
C ASP A 82 -17.20 -11.53 -3.12
N GLU A 83 -16.47 -12.52 -2.63
CA GLU A 83 -16.61 -13.04 -1.27
C GLU A 83 -15.57 -12.45 -0.30
N GLY A 84 -14.63 -11.67 -0.80
CA GLY A 84 -13.60 -11.01 0.00
C GLY A 84 -12.27 -11.78 0.09
N ASP A 85 -12.15 -12.93 -0.54
CA ASP A 85 -10.94 -13.76 -0.45
C ASP A 85 -9.71 -13.08 -1.01
N PHE A 86 -9.85 -12.37 -2.15
CA PHE A 86 -8.74 -11.63 -2.75
C PHE A 86 -8.26 -10.53 -1.81
N HIS A 87 -9.16 -9.69 -1.31
CA HIS A 87 -8.82 -8.60 -0.39
C HIS A 87 -8.20 -9.13 0.92
N ALA A 88 -8.72 -10.24 1.44
CA ALA A 88 -8.22 -10.86 2.66
C ALA A 88 -6.83 -11.50 2.49
N SER A 89 -6.39 -11.71 1.24
CA SER A 89 -5.09 -12.32 0.95
C SER A 89 -3.94 -11.33 0.86
N PHE A 90 -4.19 -10.03 1.00
CA PHE A 90 -3.18 -9.00 0.88
C PHE A 90 -2.17 -9.10 2.01
N TYR A 91 -0.91 -8.90 1.66
CA TYR A 91 0.21 -8.85 2.62
C TYR A 91 1.29 -7.90 2.11
N ILE A 92 2.20 -7.54 2.99
CA ILE A 92 3.32 -6.66 2.66
C ILE A 92 4.59 -7.48 2.55
N GLU A 93 5.29 -7.34 1.43
CA GLU A 93 6.63 -7.87 1.24
C GLU A 93 7.63 -6.74 1.45
N TYR A 94 8.61 -6.97 2.34
CA TYR A 94 9.64 -5.99 2.66
C TYR A 94 10.85 -6.20 1.77
N LEU A 95 11.31 -5.11 1.15
CA LEU A 95 12.48 -5.06 0.29
C LEU A 95 13.60 -4.26 0.97
N SER A 96 14.82 -4.36 0.46
CA SER A 96 15.96 -3.61 1.01
C SER A 96 15.77 -2.08 0.94
N ASP A 97 15.01 -1.60 -0.04
CA ASP A 97 14.78 -0.18 -0.31
C ASP A 97 13.31 0.25 -0.16
N GLY A 98 12.47 -0.61 0.41
CA GLY A 98 11.06 -0.27 0.58
C GLY A 98 10.19 -1.48 0.89
N PHE A 99 8.94 -1.38 0.49
CA PHE A 99 7.96 -2.46 0.64
C PHE A 99 6.97 -2.42 -0.52
N GLN A 100 6.28 -3.53 -0.73
CA GLN A 100 5.21 -3.61 -1.71
C GLN A 100 4.06 -4.47 -1.18
N ILE A 101 2.83 -4.15 -1.64
CA ILE A 101 1.64 -4.91 -1.32
C ILE A 101 1.49 -6.02 -2.35
N LYS A 102 1.28 -7.23 -1.85
CA LYS A 102 1.04 -8.44 -2.66
C LYS A 102 -0.22 -9.15 -2.20
N ALA A 103 -0.66 -10.13 -2.96
CA ALA A 103 -1.82 -10.95 -2.64
C ALA A 103 -1.50 -12.44 -2.86
N ARG A 104 -2.03 -13.29 -1.99
CA ARG A 104 -1.80 -14.75 -2.04
C ARG A 104 -2.93 -15.54 -2.69
N ASP A 105 -4.09 -14.91 -2.92
CA ASP A 105 -5.23 -15.58 -3.54
C ASP A 105 -4.85 -16.14 -4.92
N TRP A 106 -5.36 -17.31 -5.24
CA TRP A 106 -5.06 -17.98 -6.51
C TRP A 106 -5.51 -17.19 -7.75
N LYS A 107 -6.47 -16.28 -7.59
CA LYS A 107 -6.96 -15.40 -8.66
C LYS A 107 -6.04 -14.22 -8.94
N THR A 108 -5.04 -13.98 -8.11
CA THR A 108 -4.21 -12.76 -8.18
C THR A 108 -3.59 -12.54 -9.56
N GLU A 109 -2.97 -13.58 -10.14
CA GLU A 109 -2.33 -13.45 -11.45
C GLU A 109 -3.33 -13.10 -12.56
N SER A 110 -4.51 -13.73 -12.57
CA SER A 110 -5.53 -13.43 -13.56
C SER A 110 -6.12 -12.04 -13.38
N LEU A 111 -6.26 -11.56 -12.15
CA LEU A 111 -6.71 -10.20 -11.88
C LEU A 111 -5.68 -9.17 -12.31
N ILE A 112 -4.40 -9.40 -12.04
CA ILE A 112 -3.31 -8.53 -12.49
C ILE A 112 -3.25 -8.50 -14.03
N LYS A 113 -3.39 -9.64 -14.67
CA LYS A 113 -3.42 -9.73 -16.13
C LYS A 113 -4.55 -8.93 -16.74
N LYS A 114 -5.73 -8.93 -16.10
CA LYS A 114 -6.92 -8.25 -16.58
C LYS A 114 -6.93 -6.75 -16.26
N TYR A 115 -6.51 -6.37 -15.07
CA TYR A 115 -6.63 -5.00 -14.56
C TYR A 115 -5.30 -4.28 -14.34
N GLY A 116 -4.18 -4.95 -14.56
CA GLY A 116 -2.84 -4.39 -14.38
C GLY A 116 -2.32 -4.53 -12.95
N HIS A 117 -1.01 -4.31 -12.80
CA HIS A 117 -0.32 -4.38 -11.50
C HIS A 117 -0.77 -3.27 -10.53
N GLY A 118 -1.36 -2.21 -11.04
CA GLY A 118 -1.81 -1.06 -10.25
C GLY A 118 -2.92 -1.37 -9.24
N ILE A 119 -3.55 -2.52 -9.32
CA ILE A 119 -4.54 -2.95 -8.31
C ILE A 119 -3.91 -3.19 -6.93
N LEU A 120 -2.61 -3.45 -6.87
CA LEU A 120 -1.86 -3.61 -5.63
C LEU A 120 -0.93 -2.41 -5.45
N GLY A 121 -1.09 -1.69 -4.35
CA GLY A 121 -0.30 -0.52 -4.01
C GLY A 121 -1.16 0.66 -3.59
N LEU A 122 -0.51 1.71 -3.10
CA LEU A 122 -1.18 2.92 -2.62
C LEU A 122 -1.16 4.03 -3.67
N THR A 123 -2.23 4.82 -3.71
CA THR A 123 -2.21 6.11 -4.39
C THR A 123 -1.22 7.05 -3.70
N ASP A 124 -0.74 8.06 -4.42
CA ASP A 124 0.11 9.10 -3.82
C ASP A 124 -0.56 9.77 -2.63
N GLU A 125 -1.86 9.99 -2.70
CA GLU A 125 -2.65 10.56 -1.60
C GLU A 125 -2.60 9.67 -0.35
N ASN A 126 -2.89 8.38 -0.50
CA ASN A 126 -2.87 7.43 0.62
C ASN A 126 -1.45 7.21 1.17
N ALA A 127 -0.46 7.13 0.29
CA ALA A 127 0.94 7.02 0.71
C ALA A 127 1.38 8.23 1.52
N ARG A 128 0.98 9.43 1.10
CA ARG A 128 1.28 10.68 1.82
C ARG A 128 0.57 10.72 3.17
N GLU A 129 -0.70 10.36 3.22
CA GLU A 129 -1.48 10.30 4.46
C GLU A 129 -0.82 9.35 5.47
N PHE A 130 -0.45 8.15 5.03
CA PHE A 130 0.25 7.19 5.87
C PHE A 130 1.60 7.75 6.37
N ALA A 131 2.37 8.37 5.48
CA ALA A 131 3.65 8.97 5.85
C ALA A 131 3.48 10.10 6.87
N GLU A 132 2.52 10.98 6.68
CA GLU A 132 2.26 12.10 7.60
C GLU A 132 1.79 11.62 8.97
N ASP A 133 0.91 10.64 9.01
CA ASP A 133 0.26 10.21 10.26
C ASP A 133 1.10 9.22 11.06
N TYR A 134 1.91 8.37 10.41
CA TYR A 134 2.62 7.28 11.07
C TYR A 134 4.14 7.33 10.94
N ILE A 135 4.66 7.63 9.75
CA ILE A 135 6.12 7.61 9.52
C ILE A 135 6.78 8.87 10.08
N LYS A 136 6.24 10.02 9.75
CA LYS A 136 6.82 11.32 10.15
C LYS A 136 6.97 11.47 11.67
N PRO A 137 5.97 11.13 12.50
CA PRO A 137 6.14 11.19 13.96
C PRO A 137 7.26 10.27 14.47
N ALA A 138 7.38 9.07 13.93
CA ALA A 138 8.40 8.11 14.35
C ALA A 138 9.81 8.57 13.97
N VAL A 139 9.99 9.12 12.77
CA VAL A 139 11.27 9.69 12.32
C VAL A 139 11.62 10.92 13.13
N ALA A 140 10.66 11.79 13.43
CA ALA A 140 10.88 12.97 14.28
C ALA A 140 11.35 12.57 15.69
N GLU A 141 10.75 11.52 16.26
CA GLU A 141 11.16 10.99 17.56
C GLU A 141 12.61 10.48 17.53
N LEU A 142 12.99 9.73 16.49
CA LEU A 142 14.37 9.27 16.29
C LEU A 142 15.35 10.45 16.22
N LEU A 143 15.05 11.46 15.40
CA LEU A 143 15.89 12.64 15.25
C LEU A 143 16.04 13.42 16.56
N THR A 144 14.96 13.54 17.35
CA THR A 144 14.99 14.17 18.66
C THR A 144 15.92 13.44 19.62
N LYS A 145 15.87 12.11 19.64
CA LYS A 145 16.78 11.29 20.47
C LYS A 145 18.24 11.50 20.10
N ILE A 146 18.55 11.56 18.80
CA ILE A 146 19.91 11.76 18.29
C ILE A 146 20.43 13.15 18.66
N ILE A 147 19.61 14.19 18.51
CA ILE A 147 20.00 15.58 18.81
C ILE A 147 20.24 15.76 20.32
N LYS A 148 19.47 15.09 21.18
CA LYS A 148 19.61 15.18 22.63
C LYS A 148 20.75 14.32 23.19
N ALA A 149 21.22 13.37 22.43
CA ALA A 149 22.36 12.55 22.82
C ALA A 149 23.68 13.30 22.54
#